data_032218d7f2bd34454834bf5b5f99a1b5
#
_entry.id   032218d7f2bd34454834bf5b5f99a1b5
#
_cell.length_a   1.000
_cell.length_b   1.000
_cell.length_c   1.000
_cell.angle_alpha   90.00
_cell.angle_beta   90.00
_cell.angle_gamma   90.00
#
_symmetry.space_group_name_H-M   'P 1'
#
loop_
_entity.id
_entity.type
_entity.pdbx_description
1 polymer ?
#
loop_
_entity_poly.entity_id
_entity_poly.type
_entity_poly.pdbx_seq_one_letter_code
_entity_poly.pdbx_strand_id
1 'polypeptide(L)'
;MTILVLIRHGQSVWNATNRFTGWTDVELSEKGEGEAATAGEQLADVRFDVVHTSALIRAQKTAEIVMSKNRVSGEIPTKQDERLNERHYGNLQGLNKAETAEIHGAEQVHIWRRSFDVPPPGGESLEMTAERTIPYFVEEIIPNLEAGMNVLVAAHGNSCLLYTSDAADE
;
A
#
# COMPACT_ATOMS: atom_id res chain seq x y z
N MET A 1 14.98 11.84 -17.32
CA MET A 1 14.43 11.93 -15.95
C MET A 1 13.64 10.67 -15.68
N THR A 2 13.90 10.01 -14.56
CA THR A 2 13.23 8.76 -14.16
C THR A 2 12.06 9.10 -13.24
N ILE A 3 10.95 8.40 -13.37
CA ILE A 3 9.72 8.65 -12.61
C ILE A 3 9.43 7.46 -11.70
N LEU A 4 9.15 7.74 -10.44
CA LEU A 4 8.58 6.81 -9.48
C LEU A 4 7.20 7.32 -9.09
N VAL A 5 6.19 6.49 -9.30
CA VAL A 5 4.82 6.76 -8.86
C VAL A 5 4.46 5.76 -7.76
N LEU A 6 4.10 6.27 -6.60
CA LEU A 6 3.57 5.49 -5.49
C LEU A 6 2.07 5.72 -5.40
N ILE A 7 1.28 4.67 -5.46
CA ILE A 7 -0.16 4.76 -5.28
C ILE A 7 -0.62 3.84 -4.16
N ARG A 8 -1.52 4.35 -3.34
CA ARG A 8 -2.28 3.53 -2.40
C ARG A 8 -3.44 2.88 -3.16
N HIS A 9 -3.78 1.63 -2.82
CA HIS A 9 -4.96 0.97 -3.35
C HIS A 9 -6.24 1.77 -3.08
N GLY A 10 -7.26 1.56 -3.92
CA GLY A 10 -8.59 2.12 -3.73
C GLY A 10 -9.29 1.58 -2.48
N GLN A 11 -10.45 2.13 -2.13
CA GLN A 11 -11.23 1.68 -0.98
C GLN A 11 -11.48 0.17 -1.05
N SER A 12 -11.12 -0.56 0.01
CA SER A 12 -11.49 -1.97 0.17
C SER A 12 -12.88 -2.11 0.82
N VAL A 13 -13.46 -3.31 0.70
CA VAL A 13 -14.74 -3.61 1.36
C VAL A 13 -14.67 -3.44 2.89
N TRP A 14 -13.51 -3.67 3.51
CA TRP A 14 -13.33 -3.43 4.94
C TRP A 14 -13.01 -1.98 5.29
N ASN A 15 -12.38 -1.22 4.40
CA ASN A 15 -12.31 0.23 4.56
C ASN A 15 -13.72 0.84 4.61
N ALA A 16 -14.60 0.40 3.71
CA ALA A 16 -15.99 0.87 3.66
C ALA A 16 -16.78 0.58 4.95
N THR A 17 -16.44 -0.48 5.66
CA THR A 17 -17.08 -0.88 6.93
C THR A 17 -16.26 -0.51 8.18
N ASN A 18 -15.24 0.33 8.02
CA ASN A 18 -14.38 0.82 9.11
C ASN A 18 -13.73 -0.30 9.94
N ARG A 19 -13.20 -1.33 9.27
CA ARG A 19 -12.52 -2.46 9.91
C ARG A 19 -11.00 -2.37 9.75
N PHE A 20 -10.29 -2.92 10.71
CA PHE A 20 -8.85 -3.18 10.58
C PHE A 20 -8.64 -4.28 9.54
N THR A 21 -7.84 -4.01 8.51
CA THR A 21 -7.61 -4.95 7.40
C THR A 21 -6.28 -5.68 7.51
N GLY A 22 -5.19 -4.94 7.57
CA GLY A 22 -3.84 -5.50 7.63
C GLY A 22 -3.55 -6.49 6.48
N TRP A 23 -3.22 -7.71 6.82
CA TRP A 23 -2.90 -8.78 5.87
C TRP A 23 -4.11 -9.62 5.45
N THR A 24 -5.29 -9.37 6.01
CA THR A 24 -6.50 -10.04 5.52
C THR A 24 -6.73 -9.64 4.06
N ASP A 25 -6.85 -10.62 3.19
CA ASP A 25 -6.87 -10.40 1.75
C ASP A 25 -8.29 -10.11 1.26
N VAL A 26 -8.71 -8.87 1.43
CA VAL A 26 -10.03 -8.38 1.02
C VAL A 26 -9.95 -7.61 -0.29
N GLU A 27 -11.03 -7.67 -1.05
CA GLU A 27 -11.16 -7.04 -2.35
C GLU A 27 -11.41 -5.52 -2.25
N LEU A 28 -11.27 -4.84 -3.36
CA LEU A 28 -11.75 -3.47 -3.52
C LEU A 28 -13.28 -3.43 -3.46
N SER A 29 -13.82 -2.34 -2.92
CA SER A 29 -15.22 -2.00 -3.13
C SER A 29 -15.43 -1.43 -4.54
N GLU A 30 -16.69 -1.33 -4.98
CA GLU A 30 -17.03 -0.67 -6.25
C GLU A 30 -16.46 0.76 -6.31
N LYS A 31 -16.56 1.49 -5.19
CA LYS A 31 -15.94 2.83 -5.09
C LYS A 31 -14.41 2.76 -5.26
N GLY A 32 -13.75 1.78 -4.65
CA GLY A 32 -12.30 1.59 -4.77
C GLY A 32 -11.86 1.27 -6.18
N GLU A 33 -12.62 0.48 -6.92
CA GLU A 33 -12.36 0.23 -8.34
C GLU A 33 -12.50 1.52 -9.18
N GLY A 34 -13.50 2.35 -8.88
CA GLY A 34 -13.67 3.66 -9.50
C GLY A 34 -12.51 4.63 -9.21
N GLU A 35 -12.02 4.61 -7.96
CA GLU A 35 -10.83 5.40 -7.57
C GLU A 35 -9.58 4.95 -8.35
N ALA A 36 -9.38 3.64 -8.49
CA ALA A 36 -8.28 3.08 -9.29
C ALA A 36 -8.40 3.47 -10.77
N ALA A 37 -9.61 3.44 -11.33
CA ALA A 37 -9.87 3.87 -12.70
C ALA A 37 -9.53 5.37 -12.90
N THR A 38 -9.91 6.22 -11.95
CA THR A 38 -9.58 7.65 -11.98
C THR A 38 -8.06 7.88 -11.93
N ALA A 39 -7.37 7.19 -11.05
CA ALA A 39 -5.90 7.23 -11.00
C ALA A 39 -5.28 6.76 -12.33
N GLY A 40 -5.83 5.71 -12.92
CA GLY A 40 -5.41 5.19 -14.22
C GLY A 40 -5.56 6.21 -15.34
N GLU A 41 -6.66 6.96 -15.38
CA GLU A 41 -6.84 8.03 -16.35
C GLU A 41 -5.83 9.16 -16.17
N GLN A 42 -5.51 9.52 -14.94
CA GLN A 42 -4.48 10.53 -14.63
C GLN A 42 -3.08 10.09 -15.07
N LEU A 43 -2.80 8.78 -15.02
CA LEU A 43 -1.51 8.19 -15.37
C LEU A 43 -1.49 7.59 -16.79
N ALA A 44 -2.54 7.80 -17.57
CA ALA A 44 -2.73 7.14 -18.87
C ALA A 44 -1.60 7.39 -19.87
N ASP A 45 -0.99 8.55 -19.83
CA ASP A 45 0.09 8.98 -20.73
C ASP A 45 1.49 8.95 -20.10
N VAL A 46 1.60 8.42 -18.87
CA VAL A 46 2.89 8.18 -18.21
C VAL A 46 3.40 6.81 -18.63
N ARG A 47 4.56 6.76 -19.24
CA ARG A 47 5.20 5.50 -19.63
C ARG A 47 5.84 4.84 -18.40
N PHE A 48 5.40 3.64 -18.08
CA PHE A 48 6.01 2.78 -17.07
C PHE A 48 6.78 1.63 -17.72
N ASP A 49 7.82 1.17 -17.06
CA ASP A 49 8.65 0.04 -17.50
C ASP A 49 8.49 -1.18 -16.59
N VAL A 50 8.05 -0.98 -15.36
CA VAL A 50 7.80 -2.05 -14.39
C VAL A 50 6.75 -1.62 -13.37
N VAL A 51 5.98 -2.59 -12.88
CA VAL A 51 5.01 -2.43 -11.79
C VAL A 51 5.44 -3.30 -10.62
N HIS A 52 5.39 -2.75 -9.40
CA HIS A 52 5.55 -3.49 -8.16
C HIS A 52 4.25 -3.43 -7.36
N THR A 53 3.82 -4.56 -6.81
CA THR A 53 2.65 -4.65 -5.94
C THR A 53 2.95 -5.49 -4.70
N SER A 54 2.13 -5.33 -3.67
CA SER A 54 2.09 -6.28 -2.57
C SER A 54 1.49 -7.62 -3.00
N ALA A 55 1.52 -8.60 -2.11
CA ALA A 55 0.87 -9.88 -2.29
C ALA A 55 -0.66 -9.85 -2.01
N LEU A 56 -1.23 -8.67 -1.70
CA LEU A 56 -2.64 -8.51 -1.37
C LEU A 56 -3.44 -8.08 -2.60
N ILE A 57 -4.62 -8.70 -2.78
CA ILE A 57 -5.42 -8.54 -4.00
C ILE A 57 -5.86 -7.10 -4.26
N ARG A 58 -6.15 -6.32 -3.22
CA ARG A 58 -6.58 -4.92 -3.38
C ARG A 58 -5.50 -4.04 -4.02
N ALA A 59 -4.22 -4.30 -3.75
CA ALA A 59 -3.11 -3.59 -4.39
C ALA A 59 -2.89 -4.10 -5.83
N GLN A 60 -2.94 -5.41 -6.03
CA GLN A 60 -2.82 -6.02 -7.35
C GLN A 60 -3.93 -5.55 -8.29
N LYS A 61 -5.17 -5.54 -7.81
CA LYS A 61 -6.33 -5.09 -8.59
C LYS A 61 -6.26 -3.61 -8.92
N THR A 62 -5.79 -2.79 -7.99
CA THR A 62 -5.55 -1.36 -8.25
C THR A 62 -4.54 -1.17 -9.37
N ALA A 63 -3.40 -1.87 -9.34
CA ALA A 63 -2.40 -1.82 -10.40
C ALA A 63 -2.95 -2.28 -11.74
N GLU A 64 -3.71 -3.38 -11.76
CA GLU A 64 -4.36 -3.91 -12.96
C GLU A 64 -5.29 -2.87 -13.61
N ILE A 65 -6.15 -2.25 -12.81
CA ILE A 65 -7.08 -1.21 -13.28
C ILE A 65 -6.32 0.01 -13.82
N VAL A 66 -5.31 0.49 -13.08
CA VAL A 66 -4.47 1.62 -13.52
C VAL A 66 -3.81 1.31 -14.85
N MET A 67 -3.18 0.15 -14.98
CA MET A 67 -2.48 -0.23 -16.22
C MET A 67 -3.45 -0.50 -17.37
N SER A 68 -4.68 -0.92 -17.11
CA SER A 68 -5.71 -1.05 -18.16
C SER A 68 -6.08 0.28 -18.83
N LYS A 69 -5.86 1.40 -18.14
CA LYS A 69 -6.07 2.76 -18.68
C LYS A 69 -4.83 3.34 -19.34
N ASN A 70 -3.66 2.73 -19.14
CA ASN A 70 -2.42 3.24 -19.70
C ASN A 70 -2.36 3.04 -21.22
N ARG A 71 -1.97 4.09 -21.94
CA ARG A 71 -1.96 4.11 -23.41
C ARG A 71 -0.58 3.96 -24.04
N VAL A 72 0.47 4.05 -23.24
CA VAL A 72 1.82 4.24 -23.77
C VAL A 72 2.87 3.22 -23.27
N SER A 73 2.55 2.43 -22.22
CA SER A 73 3.52 1.49 -21.64
C SER A 73 3.58 0.15 -22.38
N GLY A 74 2.48 -0.29 -22.99
CA GLY A 74 2.40 -1.66 -23.54
C GLY A 74 2.34 -2.71 -22.44
N GLU A 75 2.75 -3.93 -22.75
CA GLU A 75 2.89 -5.02 -21.78
C GLU A 75 4.21 -4.87 -21.03
N ILE A 76 4.13 -4.77 -19.70
CA ILE A 76 5.29 -4.62 -18.82
C ILE A 76 5.21 -5.62 -17.67
N PRO A 77 6.37 -6.01 -17.08
CA PRO A 77 6.38 -6.96 -15.97
C PRO A 77 5.77 -6.35 -14.71
N THR A 78 5.06 -7.20 -13.96
CA THR A 78 4.56 -6.89 -12.62
C THR A 78 5.21 -7.84 -11.64
N LYS A 79 5.86 -7.28 -10.62
CA LYS A 79 6.45 -8.02 -9.50
C LYS A 79 5.57 -7.90 -8.26
N GLN A 80 5.24 -9.03 -7.66
CA GLN A 80 4.47 -9.13 -6.42
C GLN A 80 5.39 -9.58 -5.30
N ASP A 81 5.36 -8.89 -4.16
CA ASP A 81 6.15 -9.28 -3.00
C ASP A 81 5.41 -8.90 -1.70
N GLU A 82 5.36 -9.84 -0.75
CA GLU A 82 4.72 -9.62 0.55
C GLU A 82 5.42 -8.56 1.40
N ARG A 83 6.68 -8.24 1.10
CA ARG A 83 7.41 -7.14 1.77
C ARG A 83 6.76 -5.78 1.53
N LEU A 84 5.92 -5.65 0.48
CA LEU A 84 5.11 -4.45 0.23
C LEU A 84 3.73 -4.49 0.88
N ASN A 85 3.37 -5.55 1.59
CA ASN A 85 2.08 -5.66 2.25
C ASN A 85 1.85 -4.52 3.25
N GLU A 86 0.57 -4.28 3.54
CA GLU A 86 0.17 -3.37 4.61
C GLU A 86 0.75 -3.83 5.94
N ARG A 87 0.87 -2.90 6.89
CA ARG A 87 1.14 -3.21 8.29
C ARG A 87 0.18 -4.30 8.77
N HIS A 88 0.73 -5.32 9.42
CA HIS A 88 -0.06 -6.40 10.00
C HIS A 88 -0.70 -5.93 11.30
N TYR A 89 -2.01 -5.93 11.38
CA TYR A 89 -2.74 -5.50 12.57
C TYR A 89 -3.01 -6.61 13.59
N GLY A 90 -2.48 -7.82 13.35
CA GLY A 90 -2.56 -8.93 14.31
C GLY A 90 -4.00 -9.28 14.68
N ASN A 91 -4.24 -9.35 15.98
CA ASN A 91 -5.55 -9.72 16.54
C ASN A 91 -6.65 -8.67 16.29
N LEU A 92 -6.29 -7.46 15.85
CA LEU A 92 -7.27 -6.44 15.51
C LEU A 92 -7.89 -6.64 14.11
N GLN A 93 -7.29 -7.48 13.27
CA GLN A 93 -7.78 -7.69 11.90
C GLN A 93 -9.21 -8.21 11.91
N GLY A 94 -10.08 -7.55 11.13
CA GLY A 94 -11.50 -7.84 11.05
C GLY A 94 -12.38 -7.09 12.07
N LEU A 95 -11.80 -6.54 13.12
CA LEU A 95 -12.54 -5.78 14.14
C LEU A 95 -12.91 -4.39 13.61
N ASN A 96 -14.09 -3.92 14.02
CA ASN A 96 -14.51 -2.54 13.75
C ASN A 96 -13.67 -1.58 14.60
N LYS A 97 -13.16 -0.51 13.99
CA LYS A 97 -12.27 0.43 14.65
C LYS A 97 -12.94 1.22 15.77
N ALA A 98 -14.21 1.60 15.59
CA ALA A 98 -14.97 2.34 16.61
C ALA A 98 -15.30 1.45 17.80
N GLU A 99 -15.80 0.24 17.56
CA GLU A 99 -16.09 -0.74 18.62
C GLU A 99 -14.82 -1.12 19.39
N THR A 100 -13.70 -1.29 18.70
CA THR A 100 -12.41 -1.56 19.34
C THR A 100 -11.99 -0.40 20.26
N ALA A 101 -12.24 0.85 19.86
CA ALA A 101 -11.97 2.02 20.67
C ALA A 101 -12.89 2.10 21.90
N GLU A 102 -14.13 1.66 21.79
CA GLU A 102 -15.04 1.56 22.95
C GLU A 102 -14.57 0.53 23.98
N ILE A 103 -14.03 -0.59 23.52
CA ILE A 103 -13.55 -1.69 24.39
C ILE A 103 -12.20 -1.36 25.04
N HIS A 104 -11.24 -0.87 24.27
CA HIS A 104 -9.85 -0.69 24.71
C HIS A 104 -9.48 0.77 25.03
N GLY A 105 -10.38 1.71 24.76
CA GLY A 105 -10.13 3.15 24.84
C GLY A 105 -9.55 3.72 23.55
N ALA A 106 -9.98 4.92 23.20
CA ALA A 106 -9.57 5.61 21.97
C ALA A 106 -8.06 5.89 21.95
N GLU A 107 -7.46 6.21 23.09
CA GLU A 107 -6.02 6.47 23.24
C GLU A 107 -5.18 5.23 22.94
N GLN A 108 -5.57 4.07 23.48
CA GLN A 108 -4.87 2.81 23.24
C GLN A 108 -4.95 2.40 21.76
N VAL A 109 -6.13 2.53 21.16
CA VAL A 109 -6.30 2.24 19.71
C VAL A 109 -5.50 3.21 18.86
N HIS A 110 -5.42 4.49 19.26
CA HIS A 110 -4.58 5.46 18.58
C HIS A 110 -3.09 5.07 18.63
N ILE A 111 -2.60 4.61 19.79
CA ILE A 111 -1.23 4.11 19.95
C ILE A 111 -0.99 2.93 19.00
N TRP A 112 -1.85 1.92 19.00
CA TRP A 112 -1.72 0.76 18.09
C TRP A 112 -1.73 1.13 16.61
N ARG A 113 -2.43 2.20 16.25
CA ARG A 113 -2.55 2.64 14.86
C ARG A 113 -1.41 3.56 14.39
N ARG A 114 -0.81 4.30 15.29
CA ARG A 114 0.07 5.43 14.93
C ARG A 114 1.46 5.37 15.55
N SER A 115 1.66 4.59 16.60
CA SER A 115 2.97 4.49 17.22
C SER A 115 3.97 3.81 16.27
N PHE A 116 5.19 4.33 16.28
CA PHE A 116 6.29 3.79 15.50
C PHE A 116 6.75 2.44 16.04
N ASP A 117 6.88 2.32 17.36
CA ASP A 117 7.51 1.19 18.03
C ASP A 117 6.55 0.26 18.82
N VAL A 118 5.29 0.66 19.02
CA VAL A 118 4.31 -0.14 19.77
C VAL A 118 3.39 -0.89 18.80
N PRO A 119 3.52 -2.24 18.70
CA PRO A 119 2.65 -3.03 17.83
C PRO A 119 1.27 -3.26 18.45
N PRO A 120 0.23 -3.45 17.64
CA PRO A 120 -1.02 -4.06 18.12
C PRO A 120 -0.76 -5.52 18.55
N PRO A 121 -1.65 -6.12 19.37
CA PRO A 121 -1.49 -7.50 19.82
C PRO A 121 -1.35 -8.49 18.65
N GLY A 122 -0.23 -9.21 18.58
CA GLY A 122 0.07 -10.17 17.51
C GLY A 122 0.38 -9.56 16.15
N GLY A 123 0.55 -8.24 16.08
CA GLY A 123 0.78 -7.52 14.82
C GLY A 123 2.13 -6.82 14.75
N GLU A 124 2.25 -5.90 13.79
CA GLU A 124 3.46 -5.12 13.52
C GLU A 124 3.34 -3.67 14.02
N SER A 125 4.43 -3.14 14.56
CA SER A 125 4.65 -1.70 14.65
C SER A 125 5.01 -1.14 13.26
N LEU A 126 5.06 0.18 13.11
CA LEU A 126 5.59 0.80 11.88
C LEU A 126 7.07 0.46 11.68
N GLU A 127 7.85 0.40 12.75
CA GLU A 127 9.25 -0.02 12.71
C GLU A 127 9.40 -1.42 12.11
N MET A 128 8.61 -2.39 12.58
CA MET A 128 8.61 -3.76 12.04
C MET A 128 8.19 -3.81 10.57
N THR A 129 7.23 -2.99 10.18
CA THR A 129 6.83 -2.86 8.77
C THR A 129 7.98 -2.28 7.94
N ALA A 130 8.68 -1.28 8.46
CA ALA A 130 9.83 -0.66 7.80
C ALA A 130 10.99 -1.65 7.60
N GLU A 131 11.23 -2.55 8.55
CA GLU A 131 12.29 -3.58 8.47
C GLU A 131 12.17 -4.51 7.26
N ARG A 132 10.97 -4.66 6.69
CA ARG A 132 10.76 -5.45 5.46
C ARG A 132 10.51 -4.59 4.22
N THR A 133 9.88 -3.44 4.38
CA THR A 133 9.48 -2.58 3.28
C THR A 133 10.66 -1.76 2.71
N ILE A 134 11.51 -1.22 3.58
CA ILE A 134 12.69 -0.44 3.17
C ILE A 134 13.73 -1.30 2.44
N PRO A 135 14.12 -2.49 2.90
CA PRO A 135 14.99 -3.38 2.14
C PRO A 135 14.47 -3.71 0.75
N TYR A 136 13.16 -3.92 0.59
CA TYR A 136 12.57 -4.14 -0.73
C TYR A 136 12.79 -2.94 -1.65
N PHE A 137 12.61 -1.73 -1.16
CA PHE A 137 12.85 -0.51 -1.94
C PHE A 137 14.30 -0.43 -2.42
N VAL A 138 15.25 -0.69 -1.52
CA VAL A 138 16.68 -0.64 -1.83
C VAL A 138 17.11 -1.74 -2.80
N GLU A 139 16.58 -2.95 -2.63
CA GLU A 139 17.00 -4.14 -3.39
C GLU A 139 16.31 -4.26 -4.75
N GLU A 140 15.04 -3.84 -4.86
CA GLU A 140 14.21 -4.10 -6.03
C GLU A 140 13.78 -2.84 -6.79
N ILE A 141 13.48 -1.74 -6.10
CA ILE A 141 12.97 -0.52 -6.73
C ILE A 141 14.10 0.42 -7.16
N ILE A 142 15.03 0.72 -6.26
CA ILE A 142 16.18 1.59 -6.58
C ILE A 142 16.95 1.10 -7.82
N PRO A 143 17.28 -0.19 -7.96
CA PRO A 143 17.97 -0.66 -9.16
C PRO A 143 17.20 -0.42 -10.47
N ASN A 144 15.87 -0.50 -10.45
CA ASN A 144 15.07 -0.14 -11.60
C ASN A 144 15.23 1.36 -11.95
N LEU A 145 15.16 2.23 -10.95
CA LEU A 145 15.32 3.67 -11.14
C LEU A 145 16.72 4.03 -11.63
N GLU A 146 17.75 3.40 -11.09
CA GLU A 146 19.14 3.58 -11.51
C GLU A 146 19.37 3.12 -12.97
N ALA A 147 18.63 2.09 -13.39
CA ALA A 147 18.64 1.64 -14.79
C ALA A 147 17.86 2.55 -15.75
N GLY A 148 17.29 3.66 -15.26
CA GLY A 148 16.52 4.59 -16.07
C GLY A 148 15.06 4.18 -16.30
N MET A 149 14.56 3.20 -15.57
CA MET A 149 13.19 2.68 -15.70
C MET A 149 12.21 3.55 -14.91
N ASN A 150 11.05 3.81 -15.50
CA ASN A 150 9.93 4.41 -14.78
C ASN A 150 9.13 3.33 -14.06
N VAL A 151 8.87 3.55 -12.78
CA VAL A 151 8.32 2.54 -11.87
C VAL A 151 6.97 2.98 -11.31
N LEU A 152 5.99 2.08 -11.37
CA LEU A 152 4.73 2.19 -10.65
C LEU A 152 4.75 1.22 -9.46
N VAL A 153 4.47 1.73 -8.27
CA VAL A 153 4.27 0.92 -7.07
C VAL A 153 2.84 1.10 -6.57
N ALA A 154 2.07 0.02 -6.59
CA ALA A 154 0.73 -0.02 -5.99
C ALA A 154 0.79 -0.80 -4.69
N ALA A 155 0.60 -0.12 -3.57
CA ALA A 155 0.76 -0.70 -2.24
C ALA A 155 -0.28 -0.15 -1.25
N HIS A 156 0.11 0.09 -0.02
CA HIS A 156 -0.79 0.37 1.10
C HIS A 156 -0.42 1.67 1.80
N GLY A 157 -1.32 2.16 2.66
CA GLY A 157 -1.12 3.44 3.35
C GLY A 157 0.18 3.49 4.14
N ASN A 158 0.46 2.47 4.97
CA ASN A 158 1.67 2.47 5.79
C ASN A 158 2.94 2.18 4.97
N SER A 159 2.91 1.24 4.01
CA SER A 159 4.07 0.97 3.17
C SER A 159 4.45 2.16 2.28
N CYS A 160 3.46 2.84 1.69
CA CYS A 160 3.72 4.07 0.95
C CYS A 160 4.25 5.21 1.85
N LEU A 161 3.70 5.34 3.06
CA LEU A 161 4.15 6.34 4.04
C LEU A 161 5.63 6.17 4.38
N LEU A 162 6.09 4.94 4.57
CA LEU A 162 7.48 4.64 4.90
C LEU A 162 8.46 5.04 3.79
N TYR A 163 8.03 5.01 2.54
CA TYR A 163 8.85 5.48 1.41
C TYR A 163 8.92 7.00 1.27
N THR A 164 8.05 7.72 1.97
CA THR A 164 7.95 9.19 1.93
C THR A 164 8.32 9.84 3.25
N SER A 165 8.42 9.09 4.36
CA SER A 165 8.65 9.63 5.70
C SER A 165 10.05 10.22 5.90
N ASP A 166 11.06 9.72 5.21
CA ASP A 166 12.41 10.28 5.26
C ASP A 166 12.46 11.73 4.74
N ALA A 167 11.47 12.14 3.96
CA ALA A 167 11.35 13.52 3.50
C ALA A 167 10.67 14.45 4.52
N ALA A 168 10.04 13.87 5.56
CA ALA A 168 9.32 14.63 6.58
C ALA A 168 10.12 14.83 7.86
N ASP A 169 11.20 14.05 8.06
CA ASP A 169 12.10 14.15 9.22
C ASP A 169 13.33 15.04 8.96
N GLU A 170 13.46 15.58 7.75
CA GLU A 170 14.38 16.64 7.40
C GLU A 170 13.64 18.00 7.37
#